data_5133065a22a984750b8369b028cb5c10
#
_entry.id   5133065a22a984750b8369b028cb5c10
#
_cell.length_a   1.000
_cell.length_b   1.000
_cell.length_c   1.000
_cell.angle_alpha   90.00
_cell.angle_beta   90.00
_cell.angle_gamma   90.00
#
_symmetry.space_group_name_H-M   'P 1'
#
loop_
_entity.id
_entity.type
_entity.pdbx_description
1 polymer ?
#
loop_
_entity_poly.entity_id
_entity_poly.type
_entity_poly.pdbx_seq_one_letter_code
_entity_poly.pdbx_strand_id
1 'polypeptide(L)'
;MYADVLAIPGKPSSSNREQAADLKRVVFEGLRTAVKQGIPRSSVAIWVDGDLGESVLLRAKAMSIGTSASPGNGLETVKHLFVDYIGIQLSFDPDSPLNTREQLLKQLDVLSGSNREGSIQLIIELDSTPTAAQIDNFGNSMKARANLLLKSIEQFQDAGVNSGLWAFDPKGIESYIPTLAAQAHIDGRQSKVLLSTSNDFLTRNFNELNADEKHITRLAARTHGVDGLLIGPGAYYHQLVDLSKGRIARDEAILSIANHLINMSELFEKSRAASPVF
;
A
#
# COMPACT_ATOMS: atom_id res chain seq x y z
N MET A 1 13.48 2.16 3.24
CA MET A 1 13.76 1.02 2.35
C MET A 1 14.93 1.26 1.40
N TYR A 2 14.87 2.15 0.38
CA TYR A 2 15.99 2.30 -0.59
C TYR A 2 17.31 2.72 0.05
N ALA A 3 17.27 3.55 1.11
CA ALA A 3 18.44 3.87 1.90
C ALA A 3 19.08 2.62 2.54
N ASP A 4 18.25 1.69 3.03
CA ASP A 4 18.73 0.44 3.63
C ASP A 4 19.29 -0.50 2.55
N VAL A 5 18.61 -0.61 1.39
CA VAL A 5 19.11 -1.42 0.24
C VAL A 5 20.48 -0.93 -0.22
N LEU A 6 20.68 0.39 -0.26
CA LEU A 6 21.92 1.01 -0.69
C LEU A 6 22.94 1.20 0.44
N ALA A 7 22.59 0.82 1.69
CA ALA A 7 23.41 1.00 2.89
C ALA A 7 23.93 2.46 3.04
N ILE A 8 23.04 3.45 2.85
CA ILE A 8 23.36 4.88 2.89
C ILE A 8 23.35 5.38 4.33
N PRO A 9 24.49 5.80 4.90
CA PRO A 9 24.50 6.45 6.19
C PRO A 9 24.14 7.94 6.04
N GLY A 10 23.09 8.38 6.71
CA GLY A 10 22.71 9.79 6.78
C GLY A 10 21.92 10.30 5.55
N LYS A 11 22.11 11.58 5.19
CA LYS A 11 21.39 12.19 4.05
C LYS A 11 21.91 11.64 2.71
N PRO A 12 21.01 11.18 1.81
CA PRO A 12 21.39 10.68 0.49
C PRO A 12 22.06 11.77 -0.38
N SER A 13 23.15 11.42 -1.02
CA SER A 13 23.77 12.23 -2.08
C SER A 13 22.93 12.22 -3.37
N SER A 14 23.28 13.06 -4.35
CA SER A 14 22.66 13.01 -5.69
C SER A 14 22.82 11.63 -6.34
N SER A 15 24.00 11.03 -6.26
CA SER A 15 24.26 9.68 -6.78
C SER A 15 23.40 8.62 -6.08
N ASN A 16 23.21 8.71 -4.77
CA ASN A 16 22.30 7.80 -4.05
C ASN A 16 20.84 7.97 -4.51
N ARG A 17 20.42 9.20 -4.80
CA ARG A 17 19.07 9.46 -5.33
C ARG A 17 18.87 8.86 -6.72
N GLU A 18 19.86 8.96 -7.59
CA GLU A 18 19.84 8.34 -8.92
C GLU A 18 19.78 6.80 -8.83
N GLN A 19 20.59 6.21 -7.94
CA GLN A 19 20.53 4.77 -7.68
C GLN A 19 19.17 4.34 -7.12
N ALA A 20 18.59 5.08 -6.18
CA ALA A 20 17.26 4.81 -5.66
C ALA A 20 16.19 4.90 -6.75
N ALA A 21 16.27 5.91 -7.63
CA ALA A 21 15.38 6.04 -8.78
C ALA A 21 15.55 4.86 -9.77
N ASP A 22 16.77 4.37 -9.95
CA ASP A 22 17.02 3.19 -10.78
C ASP A 22 16.43 1.90 -10.19
N LEU A 23 16.55 1.69 -8.87
CA LEU A 23 15.92 0.56 -8.20
C LEU A 23 14.38 0.60 -8.32
N LYS A 24 13.76 1.78 -8.27
CA LYS A 24 12.31 1.92 -8.54
C LYS A 24 11.95 1.50 -9.96
N ARG A 25 12.81 1.84 -10.93
CA ARG A 25 12.64 1.37 -12.32
C ARG A 25 12.69 -0.14 -12.42
N VAL A 26 13.57 -0.82 -11.67
CA VAL A 26 13.63 -2.30 -11.63
C VAL A 26 12.31 -2.89 -11.14
N VAL A 27 11.74 -2.35 -10.05
CA VAL A 27 10.43 -2.80 -9.53
C VAL A 27 9.34 -2.61 -10.58
N PHE A 28 9.29 -1.43 -11.21
CA PHE A 28 8.32 -1.17 -12.28
C PHE A 28 8.50 -2.09 -13.49
N GLU A 29 9.73 -2.39 -13.90
CA GLU A 29 9.99 -3.33 -14.99
C GLU A 29 9.54 -4.74 -14.63
N GLY A 30 9.65 -5.14 -13.35
CA GLY A 30 9.07 -6.38 -12.83
C GLY A 30 7.54 -6.39 -12.97
N LEU A 31 6.86 -5.34 -12.52
CA LEU A 31 5.42 -5.20 -12.70
C LEU A 31 5.02 -5.22 -14.20
N ARG A 32 5.74 -4.48 -15.04
CA ARG A 32 5.51 -4.45 -16.48
C ARG A 32 5.64 -5.84 -17.11
N THR A 33 6.63 -6.60 -16.66
CA THR A 33 6.86 -7.98 -17.14
C THR A 33 5.72 -8.89 -16.69
N ALA A 34 5.27 -8.79 -15.43
CA ALA A 34 4.12 -9.53 -14.92
C ALA A 34 2.83 -9.23 -15.70
N VAL A 35 2.58 -7.95 -16.02
CA VAL A 35 1.45 -7.55 -16.88
C VAL A 35 1.55 -8.15 -18.29
N LYS A 36 2.75 -8.17 -18.90
CA LYS A 36 2.95 -8.82 -20.21
C LYS A 36 2.71 -10.33 -20.14
N GLN A 37 2.92 -10.96 -18.99
CA GLN A 37 2.74 -12.40 -18.78
C GLN A 37 1.33 -12.78 -18.32
N GLY A 38 0.39 -11.83 -18.22
CA GLY A 38 -1.03 -12.14 -18.06
C GLY A 38 -1.76 -11.42 -16.95
N ILE A 39 -1.11 -10.69 -16.05
CA ILE A 39 -1.84 -9.88 -15.06
C ILE A 39 -2.59 -8.76 -15.81
N PRO A 40 -3.93 -8.61 -15.62
CA PRO A 40 -4.70 -7.58 -16.29
C PRO A 40 -4.21 -6.17 -15.89
N ARG A 41 -3.99 -5.29 -16.87
CA ARG A 41 -3.54 -3.90 -16.61
C ARG A 41 -4.49 -3.11 -15.72
N SER A 42 -5.78 -3.34 -15.89
CA SER A 42 -6.84 -2.67 -15.11
C SER A 42 -6.90 -3.11 -13.64
N SER A 43 -6.24 -4.21 -13.28
CA SER A 43 -6.22 -4.74 -11.92
C SER A 43 -4.98 -4.33 -11.12
N VAL A 44 -4.07 -3.54 -11.71
CA VAL A 44 -2.81 -3.16 -11.07
C VAL A 44 -2.60 -1.66 -11.05
N ALA A 45 -1.95 -1.21 -9.98
CA ALA A 45 -1.44 0.15 -9.84
C ALA A 45 -0.03 0.12 -9.25
N ILE A 46 0.72 1.19 -9.46
CA ILE A 46 2.01 1.40 -8.81
C ILE A 46 1.96 2.63 -7.92
N TRP A 47 2.50 2.50 -6.71
CA TRP A 47 2.63 3.57 -5.75
C TRP A 47 4.10 3.89 -5.49
N VAL A 48 4.52 5.10 -5.78
CA VAL A 48 5.89 5.60 -5.59
C VAL A 48 5.90 6.97 -4.91
N ASP A 49 7.04 7.37 -4.35
CA ASP A 49 7.18 8.77 -3.92
C ASP A 49 7.27 9.71 -5.14
N GLY A 50 6.74 10.91 -5.01
CA GLY A 50 6.69 11.90 -6.09
C GLY A 50 8.07 12.37 -6.55
N ASP A 51 9.05 12.47 -5.63
CA ASP A 51 10.36 13.08 -5.91
C ASP A 51 11.25 12.23 -6.82
N LEU A 52 11.21 10.89 -6.66
CA LEU A 52 12.09 9.96 -7.39
C LEU A 52 11.33 9.00 -8.30
N GLY A 53 10.00 9.09 -8.33
CA GLY A 53 9.13 8.18 -9.05
C GLY A 53 8.56 8.71 -10.36
N GLU A 54 8.78 9.98 -10.71
CA GLU A 54 8.15 10.62 -11.87
C GLU A 54 8.29 9.82 -13.17
N SER A 55 9.50 9.38 -13.50
CA SER A 55 9.73 8.58 -14.72
C SER A 55 8.99 7.24 -14.72
N VAL A 56 8.75 6.65 -13.54
CA VAL A 56 7.98 5.42 -13.37
C VAL A 56 6.50 5.72 -13.59
N LEU A 57 5.97 6.78 -12.97
CA LEU A 57 4.58 7.19 -13.10
C LEU A 57 4.20 7.50 -14.55
N LEU A 58 5.03 8.26 -15.27
CA LEU A 58 4.82 8.57 -16.68
C LEU A 58 4.75 7.31 -17.54
N ARG A 59 5.65 6.35 -17.32
CA ARG A 59 5.66 5.07 -18.04
C ARG A 59 4.45 4.20 -17.69
N ALA A 60 4.08 4.14 -16.41
CA ALA A 60 2.92 3.39 -15.95
C ALA A 60 1.64 3.93 -16.60
N LYS A 61 1.47 5.25 -16.61
CA LYS A 61 0.33 5.91 -17.24
C LYS A 61 0.27 5.66 -18.76
N ALA A 62 1.40 5.73 -19.45
CA ALA A 62 1.50 5.40 -20.88
C ALA A 62 1.11 3.94 -21.20
N MET A 63 1.15 3.06 -20.21
CA MET A 63 0.74 1.66 -20.29
C MET A 63 -0.67 1.40 -19.77
N SER A 64 -1.42 2.41 -19.35
CA SER A 64 -2.72 2.29 -18.69
C SER A 64 -2.67 1.43 -17.42
N ILE A 65 -1.56 1.54 -16.67
CA ILE A 65 -1.40 1.01 -15.30
C ILE A 65 -1.76 2.13 -14.34
N GLY A 66 -2.55 1.83 -13.32
CA GLY A 66 -2.93 2.81 -12.29
C GLY A 66 -1.71 3.42 -11.59
N THR A 67 -1.79 4.69 -11.26
CA THR A 67 -0.67 5.46 -10.70
C THR A 67 -1.02 6.09 -9.37
N SER A 68 -0.15 5.93 -8.38
CA SER A 68 -0.24 6.59 -7.09
C SER A 68 1.09 7.22 -6.69
N ALA A 69 1.03 8.42 -6.15
CA ALA A 69 2.21 9.11 -5.64
C ALA A 69 2.03 9.53 -4.18
N SER A 70 3.09 9.35 -3.37
CA SER A 70 3.14 9.96 -2.05
C SER A 70 3.54 11.43 -2.15
N PRO A 71 2.88 12.34 -1.40
CA PRO A 71 3.15 13.78 -1.49
C PRO A 71 4.50 14.21 -0.92
N GLY A 72 5.30 13.30 -0.33
CA GLY A 72 6.63 13.62 0.19
C GLY A 72 6.64 14.85 1.10
N ASN A 73 7.33 15.91 0.65
CA ASN A 73 7.45 17.16 1.39
C ASN A 73 6.25 18.12 1.22
N GLY A 74 5.15 17.67 0.63
CA GLY A 74 3.92 18.45 0.48
C GLY A 74 3.18 18.16 -0.82
N LEU A 75 1.92 18.61 -0.86
CA LEU A 75 1.00 18.39 -1.98
C LEU A 75 1.50 18.90 -3.33
N GLU A 76 2.25 19.96 -3.32
CA GLU A 76 2.75 20.57 -4.56
C GLU A 76 3.67 19.62 -5.33
N THR A 77 4.31 18.66 -4.62
CA THR A 77 5.18 17.67 -5.25
C THR A 77 4.44 16.67 -6.14
N VAL A 78 3.14 16.50 -5.95
CA VAL A 78 2.33 15.50 -6.70
C VAL A 78 1.30 16.15 -7.65
N LYS A 79 0.94 17.42 -7.46
CA LYS A 79 -0.07 18.08 -8.29
C LYS A 79 0.24 18.09 -9.79
N HIS A 80 1.52 18.17 -10.16
CA HIS A 80 1.94 18.17 -11.56
C HIS A 80 2.10 16.77 -12.17
N LEU A 81 2.02 15.71 -11.37
CA LEU A 81 2.30 14.34 -11.83
C LEU A 81 1.10 13.67 -12.52
N PHE A 82 -0.08 14.28 -12.50
CA PHE A 82 -1.30 13.74 -13.11
C PHE A 82 -1.57 12.26 -12.74
N VAL A 83 -1.43 11.94 -11.46
CA VAL A 83 -1.66 10.57 -10.94
C VAL A 83 -3.15 10.29 -10.71
N ASP A 84 -3.52 9.02 -10.66
CA ASP A 84 -4.89 8.59 -10.37
C ASP A 84 -5.20 8.66 -8.87
N TYR A 85 -4.14 8.45 -8.04
CA TYR A 85 -4.25 8.43 -6.58
C TYR A 85 -3.13 9.22 -5.91
N ILE A 86 -3.46 9.82 -4.77
CA ILE A 86 -2.48 10.30 -3.78
C ILE A 86 -2.43 9.27 -2.66
N GLY A 87 -1.26 8.66 -2.44
CA GLY A 87 -1.07 7.63 -1.43
C GLY A 87 -0.45 8.19 -0.15
N ILE A 88 -1.06 7.87 0.99
CA ILE A 88 -0.62 8.32 2.32
C ILE A 88 -0.52 7.11 3.24
N GLN A 89 0.65 6.96 3.89
CA GLN A 89 0.79 6.06 5.04
C GLN A 89 0.57 6.86 6.31
N LEU A 90 -0.35 6.43 7.14
CA LEU A 90 -0.80 7.18 8.29
C LEU A 90 -0.92 6.29 9.52
N SER A 91 -0.20 6.65 10.58
CA SER A 91 -0.48 6.16 11.93
C SER A 91 -1.36 7.16 12.65
N PHE A 92 -2.54 6.72 13.09
CA PHE A 92 -3.53 7.60 13.71
C PHE A 92 -4.07 7.00 15.00
N ASP A 93 -4.07 7.81 16.06
CA ASP A 93 -4.74 7.50 17.32
C ASP A 93 -6.01 8.33 17.44
N PRO A 94 -7.20 7.70 17.29
CA PRO A 94 -8.49 8.40 17.38
C PRO A 94 -8.81 8.91 18.78
N ASP A 95 -8.05 8.53 19.80
CA ASP A 95 -8.18 8.98 21.19
C ASP A 95 -7.16 10.07 21.56
N SER A 96 -6.28 10.45 20.63
CA SER A 96 -5.30 11.54 20.83
C SER A 96 -6.00 12.90 21.06
N PRO A 97 -5.30 13.90 21.63
CA PRO A 97 -5.88 15.22 21.88
C PRO A 97 -6.56 15.83 20.65
N LEU A 98 -7.71 16.48 20.88
CA LEU A 98 -8.59 16.98 19.83
C LEU A 98 -7.87 17.90 18.84
N ASN A 99 -7.04 18.81 19.32
CA ASN A 99 -6.27 19.75 18.49
C ASN A 99 -5.32 19.05 17.50
N THR A 100 -4.68 17.94 17.93
CA THR A 100 -3.79 17.14 17.07
C THR A 100 -4.59 16.45 15.97
N ARG A 101 -5.73 15.87 16.33
CA ARG A 101 -6.63 15.20 15.38
C ARG A 101 -7.22 16.17 14.36
N GLU A 102 -7.74 17.30 14.81
CA GLU A 102 -8.33 18.33 13.93
C GLU A 102 -7.34 18.87 12.92
N GLN A 103 -6.08 19.08 13.30
CA GLN A 103 -5.06 19.55 12.37
C GLN A 103 -4.82 18.53 11.24
N LEU A 104 -4.72 17.25 11.57
CA LEU A 104 -4.56 16.19 10.59
C LEU A 104 -5.79 16.03 9.71
N LEU A 105 -6.99 16.02 10.31
CA LEU A 105 -8.26 15.91 9.57
C LEU A 105 -8.43 17.06 8.57
N LYS A 106 -8.09 18.28 8.94
CA LYS A 106 -8.08 19.43 8.02
C LYS A 106 -7.09 19.25 6.87
N GLN A 107 -5.91 18.71 7.13
CA GLN A 107 -4.93 18.41 6.06
C GLN A 107 -5.47 17.35 5.10
N LEU A 108 -6.10 16.30 5.61
CA LEU A 108 -6.70 15.25 4.82
C LEU A 108 -7.93 15.74 4.04
N ASP A 109 -8.76 16.60 4.62
CA ASP A 109 -9.90 17.20 3.91
C ASP A 109 -9.42 18.09 2.76
N VAL A 110 -8.37 18.91 2.95
CA VAL A 110 -7.75 19.68 1.86
C VAL A 110 -7.24 18.76 0.76
N LEU A 111 -6.60 17.62 1.12
CA LEU A 111 -6.15 16.60 0.18
C LEU A 111 -7.31 15.97 -0.59
N SER A 112 -8.38 15.59 0.10
CA SER A 112 -9.58 15.02 -0.49
C SER A 112 -10.41 16.06 -1.24
N GLY A 113 -10.43 17.30 -0.78
CA GLY A 113 -11.13 18.43 -1.39
C GLY A 113 -10.50 18.90 -2.71
N SER A 114 -9.18 18.78 -2.85
CA SER A 114 -8.47 18.97 -4.12
C SER A 114 -8.97 18.02 -5.23
N ASN A 115 -9.69 16.98 -4.83
CA ASN A 115 -10.28 15.98 -5.71
C ASN A 115 -11.67 16.35 -6.25
N ARG A 116 -12.32 17.41 -5.74
CA ARG A 116 -13.68 17.79 -6.18
C ARG A 116 -13.70 18.34 -7.62
N GLU A 117 -12.57 18.84 -8.10
CA GLU A 117 -12.42 19.36 -9.48
C GLU A 117 -11.73 18.38 -10.43
N GLY A 118 -11.26 17.21 -9.95
CA GLY A 118 -10.50 16.26 -10.76
C GLY A 118 -10.60 14.82 -10.27
N SER A 119 -10.14 13.89 -11.08
CA SER A 119 -10.27 12.45 -10.92
C SER A 119 -9.30 11.81 -9.89
N ILE A 120 -8.54 12.58 -9.12
CA ILE A 120 -7.54 12.04 -8.18
C ILE A 120 -8.22 11.57 -6.89
N GLN A 121 -7.95 10.34 -6.47
CA GLN A 121 -8.49 9.76 -5.25
C GLN A 121 -7.40 9.56 -4.19
N LEU A 122 -7.80 9.46 -2.90
CA LEU A 122 -6.87 9.13 -1.83
C LEU A 122 -6.73 7.61 -1.67
N ILE A 123 -5.51 7.15 -1.43
CA ILE A 123 -5.22 5.86 -0.81
C ILE A 123 -4.71 6.16 0.60
N ILE A 124 -5.37 5.63 1.61
CA ILE A 124 -4.93 5.74 3.00
C ILE A 124 -4.53 4.35 3.50
N GLU A 125 -3.23 4.13 3.63
CA GLU A 125 -2.70 2.98 4.37
C GLU A 125 -2.70 3.36 5.85
N LEU A 126 -3.71 2.87 6.56
CA LEU A 126 -3.98 3.25 7.93
C LEU A 126 -3.43 2.21 8.90
N ASP A 127 -2.67 2.68 9.88
CA ASP A 127 -2.26 1.90 11.03
C ASP A 127 -2.65 2.60 12.34
N SER A 128 -2.75 1.81 13.40
CA SER A 128 -2.99 2.31 14.76
C SER A 128 -2.29 1.40 15.75
N THR A 129 -1.39 2.00 16.53
CA THR A 129 -0.66 1.28 17.58
C THR A 129 -1.30 1.60 18.92
N PRO A 130 -1.96 0.62 19.58
CA PRO A 130 -2.63 0.88 20.85
C PRO A 130 -1.63 1.13 21.98
N THR A 131 -1.95 2.09 22.83
CA THR A 131 -1.26 2.33 24.10
C THR A 131 -1.59 1.24 25.12
N ALA A 132 -0.80 1.13 26.22
CA ALA A 132 -1.07 0.19 27.29
C ALA A 132 -2.47 0.40 27.91
N ALA A 133 -2.89 1.64 28.12
CA ALA A 133 -4.22 1.95 28.64
C ALA A 133 -5.36 1.52 27.70
N GLN A 134 -5.18 1.65 26.39
CA GLN A 134 -6.13 1.17 25.39
C GLN A 134 -6.17 -0.36 25.36
N ILE A 135 -5.03 -1.03 25.49
CA ILE A 135 -4.96 -2.50 25.58
C ILE A 135 -5.72 -2.99 26.82
N ASP A 136 -5.50 -2.37 27.97
CA ASP A 136 -6.19 -2.72 29.22
C ASP A 136 -7.71 -2.52 29.09
N ASN A 137 -8.13 -1.42 28.47
CA ASN A 137 -9.55 -1.11 28.25
C ASN A 137 -10.25 -2.12 27.31
N PHE A 138 -9.58 -2.56 26.24
CA PHE A 138 -10.15 -3.50 25.27
C PHE A 138 -9.84 -4.98 25.58
N GLY A 139 -8.99 -5.26 26.56
CA GLY A 139 -8.63 -6.58 27.05
C GLY A 139 -7.48 -7.26 26.31
N ASN A 140 -7.13 -6.86 25.10
CA ASN A 140 -5.93 -7.30 24.38
C ASN A 140 -5.57 -6.34 23.24
N SER A 141 -4.32 -6.44 22.75
CA SER A 141 -3.77 -5.54 21.73
C SER A 141 -4.45 -5.66 20.37
N MET A 142 -4.87 -6.86 19.97
CA MET A 142 -5.52 -7.09 18.66
C MET A 142 -6.89 -6.41 18.62
N LYS A 143 -7.70 -6.62 19.68
CA LYS A 143 -9.01 -5.99 19.80
C LYS A 143 -8.89 -4.47 19.91
N ALA A 144 -7.92 -3.98 20.69
CA ALA A 144 -7.62 -2.56 20.78
C ALA A 144 -7.30 -1.97 19.41
N ARG A 145 -6.35 -2.56 18.66
CA ARG A 145 -5.98 -2.10 17.34
C ARG A 145 -7.15 -2.07 16.36
N ALA A 146 -7.95 -3.14 16.33
CA ALA A 146 -9.11 -3.20 15.44
C ALA A 146 -10.15 -2.11 15.74
N ASN A 147 -10.44 -1.86 17.03
CA ASN A 147 -11.37 -0.81 17.43
C ASN A 147 -10.81 0.60 17.13
N LEU A 148 -9.51 0.82 17.32
CA LEU A 148 -8.89 2.10 16.96
C LEU A 148 -8.96 2.35 15.46
N LEU A 149 -8.68 1.35 14.63
CA LEU A 149 -8.82 1.46 13.17
C LEU A 149 -10.27 1.78 12.77
N LEU A 150 -11.25 1.07 13.34
CA LEU A 150 -12.67 1.32 13.08
C LEU A 150 -13.04 2.77 13.41
N LYS A 151 -12.72 3.21 14.62
CA LYS A 151 -12.97 4.58 15.09
C LYS A 151 -12.25 5.63 14.26
N SER A 152 -11.06 5.30 13.75
CA SER A 152 -10.31 6.19 12.85
C SER A 152 -11.04 6.38 11.52
N ILE A 153 -11.53 5.31 10.90
CA ILE A 153 -12.30 5.39 9.65
C ILE A 153 -13.56 6.25 9.88
N GLU A 154 -14.30 6.01 10.97
CA GLU A 154 -15.48 6.80 11.35
C GLU A 154 -15.14 8.29 11.46
N GLN A 155 -14.08 8.65 12.22
CA GLN A 155 -13.68 10.05 12.39
C GLN A 155 -13.25 10.72 11.07
N PHE A 156 -12.58 9.98 10.18
CA PHE A 156 -12.24 10.51 8.85
C PHE A 156 -13.49 10.74 8.01
N GLN A 157 -14.41 9.80 8.03
CA GLN A 157 -15.69 9.91 7.32
C GLN A 157 -16.54 11.07 7.83
N ASP A 158 -16.62 11.24 9.15
CA ASP A 158 -17.35 12.35 9.81
C ASP A 158 -16.71 13.71 9.49
N ALA A 159 -15.38 13.76 9.35
CA ALA A 159 -14.65 14.96 8.94
C ALA A 159 -14.74 15.26 7.44
N GLY A 160 -15.48 14.46 6.66
CA GLY A 160 -15.62 14.67 5.21
C GLY A 160 -14.47 14.14 4.36
N VAL A 161 -13.50 13.44 4.96
CA VAL A 161 -12.39 12.82 4.21
C VAL A 161 -12.94 11.69 3.35
N ASN A 162 -12.83 11.85 2.04
CA ASN A 162 -13.27 10.85 1.08
C ASN A 162 -12.07 10.05 0.57
N SER A 163 -11.79 8.91 1.20
CA SER A 163 -10.79 7.97 0.70
C SER A 163 -11.37 7.10 -0.41
N GLY A 164 -10.69 7.04 -1.55
CA GLY A 164 -11.03 6.11 -2.63
C GLY A 164 -10.59 4.69 -2.31
N LEU A 165 -9.50 4.52 -1.54
CA LEU A 165 -8.99 3.23 -1.09
C LEU A 165 -8.51 3.31 0.36
N TRP A 166 -8.91 2.30 1.14
CA TRP A 166 -8.35 2.02 2.47
C TRP A 166 -7.42 0.82 2.37
N ALA A 167 -6.29 0.87 3.05
CA ALA A 167 -5.39 -0.27 3.16
C ALA A 167 -5.05 -0.54 4.63
N PHE A 168 -5.04 -1.81 5.03
CA PHE A 168 -4.77 -2.25 6.40
C PHE A 168 -3.80 -3.43 6.40
N ASP A 169 -2.84 -3.43 7.35
CA ASP A 169 -2.12 -4.65 7.69
C ASP A 169 -3.06 -5.55 8.51
N PRO A 170 -3.45 -6.73 8.00
CA PRO A 170 -4.41 -7.60 8.67
C PRO A 170 -3.82 -8.35 9.87
N LYS A 171 -2.51 -8.34 10.05
CA LYS A 171 -1.81 -9.16 11.04
C LYS A 171 -2.35 -8.95 12.45
N GLY A 172 -2.88 -10.03 13.03
CA GLY A 172 -3.49 -10.05 14.36
C GLY A 172 -4.88 -9.45 14.47
N ILE A 173 -5.47 -8.96 13.36
CA ILE A 173 -6.84 -8.43 13.32
C ILE A 173 -7.70 -9.08 12.24
N GLU A 174 -7.32 -10.26 11.77
CA GLU A 174 -7.93 -10.95 10.63
C GLU A 174 -9.46 -11.10 10.78
N SER A 175 -9.92 -11.42 11.99
CA SER A 175 -11.35 -11.58 12.29
C SER A 175 -12.15 -10.27 12.26
N TYR A 176 -11.48 -9.12 12.31
CA TYR A 176 -12.11 -7.78 12.27
C TYR A 176 -12.13 -7.16 10.87
N ILE A 177 -11.42 -7.73 9.89
CA ILE A 177 -11.35 -7.19 8.52
C ILE A 177 -12.74 -7.02 7.89
N PRO A 178 -13.70 -7.98 8.03
CA PRO A 178 -15.05 -7.77 7.50
C PRO A 178 -15.75 -6.53 8.09
N THR A 179 -15.55 -6.25 9.38
CA THR A 179 -16.13 -5.07 10.05
C THR A 179 -15.49 -3.77 9.53
N LEU A 180 -14.16 -3.76 9.37
CA LEU A 180 -13.45 -2.60 8.79
C LEU A 180 -13.88 -2.34 7.34
N ALA A 181 -14.04 -3.40 6.54
CA ALA A 181 -14.54 -3.30 5.18
C ALA A 181 -15.98 -2.78 5.14
N ALA A 182 -16.86 -3.27 6.02
CA ALA A 182 -18.24 -2.77 6.12
C ALA A 182 -18.26 -1.28 6.48
N GLN A 183 -17.42 -0.83 7.42
CA GLN A 183 -17.31 0.58 7.77
C GLN A 183 -16.82 1.44 6.61
N ALA A 184 -15.86 0.96 5.83
CA ALA A 184 -15.37 1.68 4.66
C ALA A 184 -16.48 1.95 3.62
N HIS A 185 -17.48 1.07 3.55
CA HIS A 185 -18.60 1.16 2.62
C HIS A 185 -19.89 1.76 3.21
N ILE A 186 -19.85 2.23 4.46
CA ILE A 186 -21.04 2.78 5.11
C ILE A 186 -21.61 3.95 4.29
N ASP A 187 -22.93 4.15 4.34
CA ASP A 187 -23.66 5.21 3.61
C ASP A 187 -23.48 5.15 2.07
N GLY A 188 -23.24 3.96 1.53
CA GLY A 188 -23.10 3.75 0.09
C GLY A 188 -21.79 4.29 -0.49
N ARG A 189 -20.77 4.51 0.33
CA ARG A 189 -19.43 4.95 -0.12
C ARG A 189 -18.82 3.91 -1.05
N GLN A 190 -18.21 4.39 -2.13
CA GLN A 190 -17.58 3.56 -3.17
C GLN A 190 -16.07 3.35 -2.90
N SER A 191 -15.66 3.44 -1.65
CA SER A 191 -14.27 3.16 -1.26
C SER A 191 -13.92 1.70 -1.53
N LYS A 192 -12.67 1.42 -1.88
CA LYS A 192 -12.14 0.07 -1.98
C LYS A 192 -11.33 -0.26 -0.74
N VAL A 193 -11.23 -1.55 -0.42
CA VAL A 193 -10.43 -2.04 0.70
C VAL A 193 -9.36 -2.99 0.23
N LEU A 194 -8.12 -2.73 0.62
CA LEU A 194 -6.96 -3.53 0.33
C LEU A 194 -6.36 -4.07 1.63
N LEU A 195 -5.81 -5.28 1.59
CA LEU A 195 -4.96 -5.77 2.67
C LEU A 195 -3.49 -5.57 2.31
N SER A 196 -2.75 -4.89 3.19
CA SER A 196 -1.31 -4.71 3.02
C SER A 196 -0.56 -6.00 3.31
N THR A 197 0.37 -6.37 2.43
CA THR A 197 1.32 -7.42 2.75
C THR A 197 2.41 -6.87 3.67
N SER A 198 2.87 -7.71 4.59
CA SER A 198 3.89 -7.35 5.57
C SER A 198 5.14 -6.73 4.91
N ASN A 199 5.69 -5.72 5.57
CA ASN A 199 7.01 -5.18 5.30
C ASN A 199 8.12 -6.04 5.92
N ASP A 200 7.84 -7.31 6.25
CA ASP A 200 8.83 -8.19 6.87
C ASP A 200 9.85 -8.64 5.81
N PHE A 201 11.06 -8.12 5.93
CA PHE A 201 12.17 -8.38 5.02
C PHE A 201 12.95 -9.65 5.34
N LEU A 202 12.46 -10.51 6.24
CA LEU A 202 13.24 -11.63 6.78
C LEU A 202 13.20 -12.91 5.93
N THR A 203 12.32 -13.02 4.95
CA THR A 203 12.16 -14.22 4.14
C THR A 203 12.97 -14.19 2.85
N ARG A 204 13.83 -15.19 2.65
CA ARG A 204 14.81 -15.27 1.54
C ARG A 204 14.42 -16.15 0.36
N ASN A 205 13.20 -16.66 0.28
CA ASN A 205 12.83 -17.52 -0.86
C ASN A 205 12.24 -16.66 -1.98
N PHE A 206 13.01 -16.43 -3.04
CA PHE A 206 12.66 -15.53 -4.14
C PHE A 206 11.63 -16.10 -5.13
N ASN A 207 11.47 -17.42 -5.14
CA ASN A 207 10.63 -18.09 -6.14
C ASN A 207 9.28 -18.55 -5.58
N GLU A 208 9.08 -18.45 -4.27
CA GLU A 208 7.83 -18.87 -3.62
C GLU A 208 7.34 -17.80 -2.66
N LEU A 209 6.03 -17.64 -2.61
CA LEU A 209 5.38 -16.81 -1.60
C LEU A 209 5.64 -17.42 -0.22
N ASN A 210 5.98 -16.58 0.75
CA ASN A 210 6.13 -17.01 2.13
C ASN A 210 4.76 -17.32 2.76
N ALA A 211 4.76 -17.85 3.99
CA ALA A 211 3.53 -18.28 4.66
C ALA A 211 2.58 -17.10 4.92
N ASP A 212 3.11 -15.95 5.32
CA ASP A 212 2.32 -14.75 5.61
C ASP A 212 1.71 -14.17 4.33
N GLU A 213 2.48 -14.07 3.23
CA GLU A 213 1.98 -13.63 1.94
C GLU A 213 0.86 -14.54 1.41
N LYS A 214 1.06 -15.87 1.51
CA LYS A 214 0.02 -16.85 1.16
C LYS A 214 -1.23 -16.68 2.02
N HIS A 215 -1.07 -16.44 3.32
CA HIS A 215 -2.17 -16.24 4.24
C HIS A 215 -2.94 -14.95 3.92
N ILE A 216 -2.25 -13.81 3.84
CA ILE A 216 -2.86 -12.51 3.56
C ILE A 216 -3.54 -12.50 2.19
N THR A 217 -2.92 -13.11 1.17
CA THR A 217 -3.51 -13.22 -0.18
C THR A 217 -4.81 -14.00 -0.17
N ARG A 218 -4.86 -15.13 0.55
CA ARG A 218 -6.10 -15.94 0.69
C ARG A 218 -7.16 -15.20 1.50
N LEU A 219 -6.74 -14.53 2.57
CA LEU A 219 -7.64 -13.72 3.40
C LEU A 219 -8.30 -12.62 2.57
N ALA A 220 -7.50 -11.83 1.85
CA ALA A 220 -8.01 -10.76 0.98
C ALA A 220 -8.98 -11.30 -0.09
N ALA A 221 -8.63 -12.41 -0.72
CA ALA A 221 -9.45 -13.00 -1.77
C ALA A 221 -10.81 -13.53 -1.28
N ARG A 222 -10.89 -13.97 -0.01
CA ARG A 222 -12.07 -14.63 0.57
C ARG A 222 -12.92 -13.73 1.45
N THR A 223 -12.40 -12.58 1.85
CA THR A 223 -13.14 -11.66 2.72
C THR A 223 -14.05 -10.78 1.89
N HIS A 224 -15.35 -10.83 2.18
CA HIS A 224 -16.33 -9.95 1.54
C HIS A 224 -16.02 -8.48 1.83
N GLY A 225 -16.12 -7.64 0.81
CA GLY A 225 -15.79 -6.20 0.90
C GLY A 225 -14.31 -5.87 0.82
N VAL A 226 -13.43 -6.86 0.64
CA VAL A 226 -12.01 -6.64 0.32
C VAL A 226 -11.80 -6.77 -1.18
N ASP A 227 -11.21 -5.74 -1.80
CA ASP A 227 -11.05 -5.64 -3.25
C ASP A 227 -9.72 -6.20 -3.74
N GLY A 228 -8.68 -6.19 -2.92
CA GLY A 228 -7.36 -6.61 -3.36
C GLY A 228 -6.25 -6.52 -2.31
N LEU A 229 -5.03 -6.37 -2.80
CA LEU A 229 -3.80 -6.33 -2.01
C LEU A 229 -3.05 -5.02 -2.25
N LEU A 230 -2.47 -4.47 -1.19
CA LEU A 230 -1.37 -3.52 -1.26
C LEU A 230 -0.06 -4.28 -1.04
N ILE A 231 0.68 -4.53 -2.11
CA ILE A 231 1.91 -5.31 -2.06
C ILE A 231 3.06 -4.41 -1.59
N GLY A 232 3.55 -4.70 -0.39
CA GLY A 232 4.63 -3.95 0.24
C GLY A 232 6.02 -4.31 -0.29
N PRO A 233 7.05 -3.59 0.19
CA PRO A 233 8.44 -3.78 -0.22
C PRO A 233 8.99 -5.18 0.03
N GLY A 234 8.44 -5.95 0.95
CA GLY A 234 8.84 -7.34 1.22
C GLY A 234 8.90 -8.21 -0.04
N ALA A 235 7.98 -7.97 -0.98
CA ALA A 235 7.90 -8.72 -2.23
C ALA A 235 9.10 -8.54 -3.18
N TYR A 236 9.91 -7.49 -3.02
CA TYR A 236 11.01 -7.18 -3.94
C TYR A 236 12.30 -6.69 -3.25
N TYR A 237 12.30 -6.57 -1.92
CA TYR A 237 13.44 -6.04 -1.16
C TYR A 237 14.73 -6.82 -1.40
N HIS A 238 14.69 -8.14 -1.30
CA HIS A 238 15.87 -9.00 -1.43
C HIS A 238 16.46 -8.97 -2.83
N GLN A 239 15.62 -8.96 -3.86
CA GLN A 239 16.06 -8.84 -5.25
C GLN A 239 16.81 -7.53 -5.48
N LEU A 240 16.33 -6.43 -4.88
CA LEU A 240 17.00 -5.15 -4.95
C LEU A 240 18.32 -5.13 -4.18
N VAL A 241 18.38 -5.78 -3.00
CA VAL A 241 19.62 -5.93 -2.24
C VAL A 241 20.66 -6.75 -3.01
N ASP A 242 20.26 -7.87 -3.59
CA ASP A 242 21.18 -8.73 -4.34
C ASP A 242 21.65 -8.06 -5.63
N LEU A 243 20.77 -7.34 -6.31
CA LEU A 243 21.14 -6.50 -7.45
C LEU A 243 22.13 -5.40 -7.05
N SER A 244 21.86 -4.67 -5.98
CA SER A 244 22.74 -3.57 -5.51
C SER A 244 24.13 -4.06 -5.10
N LYS A 245 24.25 -5.32 -4.68
CA LYS A 245 25.50 -5.99 -4.32
C LYS A 245 26.15 -6.76 -5.49
N GLY A 246 25.57 -6.67 -6.69
CA GLY A 246 26.07 -7.38 -7.86
C GLY A 246 25.98 -8.90 -7.78
N ARG A 247 25.09 -9.46 -6.93
CA ARG A 247 24.93 -10.91 -6.77
C ARG A 247 24.02 -11.51 -7.85
N ILE A 248 23.13 -10.71 -8.40
CA ILE A 248 22.25 -11.09 -9.50
C ILE A 248 22.28 -10.01 -10.58
N ALA A 249 21.99 -10.40 -11.81
CA ALA A 249 21.85 -9.49 -12.92
C ALA A 249 20.51 -8.71 -12.85
N ARG A 250 20.43 -7.56 -13.51
CA ARG A 250 19.23 -6.73 -13.58
C ARG A 250 18.02 -7.50 -14.10
N ASP A 251 18.19 -8.23 -15.19
CA ASP A 251 17.11 -8.99 -15.81
C ASP A 251 16.60 -10.12 -14.89
N GLU A 252 17.51 -10.72 -14.12
CA GLU A 252 17.17 -11.73 -13.13
C GLU A 252 16.33 -11.13 -11.98
N ALA A 253 16.71 -9.95 -11.48
CA ALA A 253 15.91 -9.22 -10.49
C ALA A 253 14.51 -8.90 -11.03
N ILE A 254 14.41 -8.39 -12.26
CA ILE A 254 13.14 -8.07 -12.93
C ILE A 254 12.25 -9.31 -13.07
N LEU A 255 12.80 -10.42 -13.52
CA LEU A 255 12.05 -11.67 -13.68
C LEU A 255 11.60 -12.26 -12.34
N SER A 256 12.46 -12.20 -11.33
CA SER A 256 12.11 -12.68 -9.99
C SER A 256 10.96 -11.86 -9.38
N ILE A 257 11.00 -10.53 -9.49
CA ILE A 257 9.91 -9.66 -9.05
C ILE A 257 8.62 -9.97 -9.85
N ALA A 258 8.72 -10.12 -11.16
CA ALA A 258 7.56 -10.44 -12.00
C ALA A 258 6.90 -11.76 -11.60
N ASN A 259 7.68 -12.82 -11.41
CA ASN A 259 7.19 -14.13 -10.99
C ASN A 259 6.52 -14.07 -9.61
N HIS A 260 7.08 -13.30 -8.68
CA HIS A 260 6.48 -13.11 -7.37
C HIS A 260 5.09 -12.47 -7.46
N LEU A 261 4.95 -11.40 -8.24
CA LEU A 261 3.67 -10.72 -8.47
C LEU A 261 2.65 -11.63 -9.17
N ILE A 262 3.09 -12.44 -10.15
CA ILE A 262 2.24 -13.41 -10.83
C ILE A 262 1.72 -14.46 -9.85
N ASN A 263 2.61 -15.04 -9.04
CA ASN A 263 2.23 -16.05 -8.04
C ASN A 263 1.21 -15.51 -7.03
N MET A 264 1.35 -14.24 -6.61
CA MET A 264 0.36 -13.59 -5.73
C MET A 264 -0.98 -13.41 -6.45
N SER A 265 -0.97 -12.91 -7.68
CA SER A 265 -2.18 -12.71 -8.49
C SER A 265 -2.92 -14.02 -8.74
N GLU A 266 -2.22 -15.06 -9.16
CA GLU A 266 -2.82 -16.39 -9.39
C GLU A 266 -3.42 -16.98 -8.10
N LEU A 267 -2.71 -16.86 -6.97
CA LEU A 267 -3.22 -17.33 -5.68
C LEU A 267 -4.48 -16.55 -5.28
N PHE A 268 -4.50 -15.23 -5.50
CA PHE A 268 -5.64 -14.39 -5.21
C PHE A 268 -6.86 -14.81 -6.05
N GLU A 269 -6.73 -14.88 -7.36
CA GLU A 269 -7.81 -15.26 -8.28
C GLU A 269 -8.33 -16.68 -7.99
N LYS A 270 -7.44 -17.64 -7.81
CA LYS A 270 -7.80 -19.00 -7.45
C LYS A 270 -8.56 -19.07 -6.12
N SER A 271 -8.13 -18.28 -5.13
CA SER A 271 -8.76 -18.27 -3.82
C SER A 271 -10.12 -17.58 -3.86
N ARG A 272 -10.28 -16.53 -4.67
CA ARG A 272 -11.53 -15.82 -4.89
C ARG A 272 -12.56 -16.70 -5.62
N ALA A 273 -12.13 -17.40 -6.66
CA ALA A 273 -13.00 -18.33 -7.41
C ALA A 273 -13.47 -19.55 -6.57
N ALA A 274 -12.68 -19.95 -5.57
CA ALA A 274 -13.02 -21.04 -4.66
C ALA A 274 -13.93 -20.61 -3.48
N SER A 275 -14.18 -19.30 -3.32
CA SER A 275 -15.06 -18.78 -2.26
C SER A 275 -16.52 -18.91 -2.69
N PRO A 276 -17.42 -19.44 -1.82
CA PRO A 276 -18.83 -19.45 -2.16
C PRO A 276 -19.32 -18.01 -2.39
N VAL A 277 -20.04 -17.82 -3.49
CA VAL A 277 -20.77 -16.56 -3.76
C VAL A 277 -21.92 -16.51 -2.75
N PHE A 278 -21.82 -15.65 -1.75
CA PHE A 278 -22.94 -15.36 -0.83
C PHE A 278 -23.75 -14.19 -1.34
#